data_6e27fd0a9f57d2e656995f1c1f7f01cf
#
_entry.id   6e27fd0a9f57d2e656995f1c1f7f01cf
#
_cell.length_a   1.000
_cell.length_b   1.000
_cell.length_c   1.000
_cell.angle_alpha   90.00
_cell.angle_beta   90.00
_cell.angle_gamma   90.00
#
_symmetry.space_group_name_H-M   'P 1'
#
loop_
_entity.id
_entity.type
_entity.pdbx_description
1 polymer ?
#
loop_
_entity_poly.entity_id
_entity_poly.type
_entity_poly.pdbx_seq_one_letter_code
_entity_poly.pdbx_strand_id
1 'polypeptide(L)'
;MTAREWGIADESRVYPNYREMAQKEGERKDGIDFVSIATPNDTHYEIAKCFMENGIHIMCDKPLALNASQGEELAAMARERGLLFGVTYTYTGYAMVRQARDLIDAGEIGKILTVVGEYPQEWLLVQMVSDRSDQATWRMDPARSGPSGCCADIGTHVECLISKMTGLEVDSVLARFERLPKDQNLPLENNVQVLVNFKGGVSGMIWTSQVAIGHETDLCIRIFGEKGSIEWQHRNPAELRVTKINEPPQIYTATRDYVSQACRDLSRLPSGHPEGFFEAFGNLYRGFCSHLLQKKEGRDPGSYRYPTVED
;
A
#
# COMPACT_ATOMS: atom_id res chain seq x y z
N MET A 1 -19.22 -4.62 18.37
CA MET A 1 -19.01 -3.23 18.83
C MET A 1 -20.17 -2.38 18.35
N THR A 2 -20.76 -1.59 19.23
CA THR A 2 -21.89 -0.71 18.91
C THR A 2 -21.37 0.69 18.58
N ALA A 3 -22.14 1.49 17.84
CA ALA A 3 -21.83 2.89 17.55
C ALA A 3 -21.55 3.70 18.83
N ARG A 4 -22.22 3.38 19.92
CA ARG A 4 -22.01 4.02 21.24
C ARG A 4 -20.62 3.78 21.82
N GLU A 5 -20.06 2.58 21.65
CA GLU A 5 -18.68 2.25 22.09
C GLU A 5 -17.62 3.09 21.37
N TRP A 6 -17.92 3.55 20.14
CA TRP A 6 -17.07 4.43 19.35
C TRP A 6 -17.41 5.93 19.49
N GLY A 7 -18.30 6.29 20.43
CA GLY A 7 -18.64 7.68 20.70
C GLY A 7 -19.44 8.37 19.60
N ILE A 8 -20.10 7.62 18.71
CA ILE A 8 -21.03 8.19 17.73
C ILE A 8 -22.29 8.64 18.49
N ALA A 9 -22.38 9.94 18.70
CA ALA A 9 -23.46 10.55 19.50
C ALA A 9 -24.77 10.71 18.70
N ASP A 10 -24.68 10.89 17.39
CA ASP A 10 -25.85 11.06 16.52
C ASP A 10 -26.32 9.67 16.00
N GLU A 11 -27.34 9.14 16.68
CA GLU A 11 -27.94 7.86 16.30
C GLU A 11 -28.57 7.89 14.89
N SER A 12 -28.89 9.07 14.33
CA SER A 12 -29.39 9.21 12.96
C SER A 12 -28.35 8.91 11.91
N ARG A 13 -27.05 8.86 12.31
CA ARG A 13 -25.91 8.51 11.45
C ARG A 13 -25.36 7.09 11.72
N VAL A 14 -26.16 6.26 12.36
CA VAL A 14 -25.88 4.84 12.58
C VAL A 14 -26.75 4.03 11.63
N TYR A 15 -26.13 3.35 10.68
CA TYR A 15 -26.81 2.66 9.60
C TYR A 15 -26.71 1.14 9.76
N PRO A 16 -27.77 0.39 9.44
CA PRO A 16 -27.77 -1.08 9.56
C PRO A 16 -26.90 -1.76 8.48
N ASN A 17 -26.63 -1.06 7.38
CA ASN A 17 -25.81 -1.55 6.27
C ASN A 17 -25.24 -0.38 5.47
N TYR A 18 -24.21 -0.71 4.67
CA TYR A 18 -23.47 0.28 3.87
C TYR A 18 -24.31 0.93 2.75
N ARG A 19 -25.33 0.25 2.21
CA ARG A 19 -26.18 0.77 1.13
C ARG A 19 -27.05 1.92 1.64
N GLU A 20 -27.67 1.73 2.80
CA GLU A 20 -28.44 2.77 3.45
C GLU A 20 -27.55 3.94 3.88
N MET A 21 -26.34 3.65 4.37
CA MET A 21 -25.35 4.68 4.69
C MET A 21 -24.99 5.51 3.46
N ALA A 22 -24.62 4.85 2.34
CA ALA A 22 -24.25 5.53 1.12
C ALA A 22 -25.35 6.44 0.59
N GLN A 23 -26.58 5.95 0.54
CA GLN A 23 -27.73 6.72 0.07
C GLN A 23 -28.00 7.93 0.98
N LYS A 24 -28.18 7.69 2.27
CA LYS A 24 -28.53 8.76 3.22
C LYS A 24 -27.44 9.82 3.36
N GLU A 25 -26.17 9.42 3.42
CA GLU A 25 -25.07 10.37 3.51
C GLU A 25 -24.87 11.14 2.19
N GLY A 26 -25.10 10.51 1.02
CA GLY A 26 -25.06 11.20 -0.26
C GLY A 26 -26.18 12.24 -0.47
N GLU A 27 -27.35 12.06 0.16
CA GLU A 27 -28.49 13.00 0.11
C GLU A 27 -28.36 14.16 1.09
N ARG A 28 -27.50 14.06 2.12
CA ARG A 28 -27.37 15.07 3.17
C ARG A 28 -26.54 16.26 2.70
N LYS A 29 -26.92 17.46 3.14
CA LYS A 29 -26.10 18.67 2.94
C LYS A 29 -24.81 18.68 3.76
N ASP A 30 -24.83 18.01 4.92
CA ASP A 30 -23.72 17.80 5.85
C ASP A 30 -23.21 16.34 5.82
N GLY A 31 -23.40 15.65 4.69
CA GLY A 31 -23.00 14.28 4.50
C GLY A 31 -21.48 14.07 4.57
N ILE A 32 -21.07 12.83 4.63
CA ILE A 32 -19.63 12.49 4.68
C ILE A 32 -18.93 12.87 3.38
N ASP A 33 -17.70 13.32 3.50
CA ASP A 33 -16.87 13.65 2.34
C ASP A 33 -16.29 12.40 1.68
N PHE A 34 -15.92 11.42 2.49
CA PHE A 34 -15.40 10.13 2.02
C PHE A 34 -15.75 9.01 3.01
N VAL A 35 -15.71 7.80 2.50
CA VAL A 35 -15.80 6.57 3.32
C VAL A 35 -14.46 5.87 3.39
N SER A 36 -14.13 5.32 4.56
CA SER A 36 -13.02 4.39 4.74
C SER A 36 -13.55 2.96 4.72
N ILE A 37 -13.08 2.14 3.77
CA ILE A 37 -13.47 0.75 3.60
C ILE A 37 -12.34 -0.12 4.12
N ALA A 38 -12.59 -0.83 5.22
CA ALA A 38 -11.64 -1.72 5.90
C ALA A 38 -12.29 -3.09 6.18
N THR A 39 -13.09 -3.55 5.25
CA THR A 39 -13.83 -4.80 5.29
C THR A 39 -13.02 -5.92 4.61
N PRO A 40 -13.46 -7.20 4.60
CA PRO A 40 -12.78 -8.25 3.85
C PRO A 40 -12.73 -7.97 2.33
N ASN A 41 -11.67 -8.49 1.67
CA ASN A 41 -11.35 -8.21 0.26
C ASN A 41 -12.53 -8.40 -0.72
N ASP A 42 -13.32 -9.45 -0.51
CA ASP A 42 -14.48 -9.80 -1.34
C ASP A 42 -15.60 -8.74 -1.34
N THR A 43 -15.56 -7.82 -0.40
CA THR A 43 -16.58 -6.77 -0.25
C THR A 43 -16.15 -5.39 -0.77
N HIS A 44 -14.86 -5.19 -1.03
CA HIS A 44 -14.32 -3.87 -1.39
C HIS A 44 -14.99 -3.29 -2.63
N TYR A 45 -15.08 -4.08 -3.71
CA TYR A 45 -15.64 -3.64 -4.99
C TYR A 45 -17.08 -3.16 -4.86
N GLU A 46 -17.97 -3.98 -4.29
CA GLU A 46 -19.39 -3.66 -4.18
C GLU A 46 -19.64 -2.45 -3.26
N ILE A 47 -18.89 -2.36 -2.16
CA ILE A 47 -19.01 -1.24 -1.24
C ILE A 47 -18.51 0.05 -1.90
N ALA A 48 -17.32 0.04 -2.49
CA ALA A 48 -16.74 1.19 -3.16
C ALA A 48 -17.65 1.71 -4.29
N LYS A 49 -18.15 0.82 -5.13
CA LYS A 49 -19.10 1.14 -6.20
C LYS A 49 -20.34 1.83 -5.64
N CYS A 50 -20.95 1.26 -4.60
CA CYS A 50 -22.15 1.81 -3.99
C CYS A 50 -21.94 3.25 -3.46
N PHE A 51 -20.82 3.52 -2.78
CA PHE A 51 -20.53 4.88 -2.31
C PHE A 51 -20.21 5.85 -3.44
N MET A 52 -19.48 5.42 -4.47
CA MET A 52 -19.21 6.27 -5.63
C MET A 52 -20.48 6.59 -6.42
N GLU A 53 -21.44 5.67 -6.51
CA GLU A 53 -22.77 5.92 -7.12
C GLU A 53 -23.52 7.05 -6.41
N ASN A 54 -23.26 7.25 -5.11
CA ASN A 54 -23.84 8.31 -4.30
C ASN A 54 -22.91 9.55 -4.16
N GLY A 55 -21.87 9.67 -4.99
CA GLY A 55 -21.00 10.84 -5.05
C GLY A 55 -19.99 10.98 -3.90
N ILE A 56 -19.73 9.91 -3.15
CA ILE A 56 -18.86 9.90 -1.98
C ILE A 56 -17.47 9.40 -2.37
N HIS A 57 -16.42 10.12 -1.97
CA HIS A 57 -15.02 9.76 -2.19
C HIS A 57 -14.64 8.51 -1.38
N ILE A 58 -13.60 7.79 -1.81
CA ILE A 58 -13.22 6.49 -1.25
C ILE A 58 -11.79 6.51 -0.72
N MET A 59 -11.59 5.92 0.45
CA MET A 59 -10.32 5.41 0.94
C MET A 59 -10.51 3.93 1.25
N CYS A 60 -9.92 3.03 0.46
CA CYS A 60 -10.13 1.59 0.56
C CYS A 60 -8.89 0.87 1.04
N ASP A 61 -9.06 -0.19 1.83
CA ASP A 61 -7.96 -1.07 2.20
C ASP A 61 -7.47 -1.89 0.99
N LYS A 62 -6.28 -2.41 1.09
CA LYS A 62 -5.64 -3.26 0.10
C LYS A 62 -5.99 -4.77 0.33
N PRO A 63 -5.94 -5.62 -0.67
CA PRO A 63 -5.89 -5.27 -2.09
C PRO A 63 -7.18 -4.59 -2.53
N LEU A 64 -7.09 -3.75 -3.55
CA LEU A 64 -8.21 -2.93 -4.04
C LEU A 64 -9.46 -3.75 -4.37
N ALA A 65 -9.27 -4.90 -5.03
CA ALA A 65 -10.33 -5.77 -5.52
C ALA A 65 -9.82 -7.21 -5.68
N LEU A 66 -10.70 -8.14 -6.00
CA LEU A 66 -10.34 -9.55 -6.20
C LEU A 66 -9.68 -9.84 -7.56
N ASN A 67 -9.85 -8.95 -8.54
CA ASN A 67 -9.29 -9.11 -9.88
C ASN A 67 -9.14 -7.75 -10.58
N ALA A 68 -8.35 -7.74 -11.66
CA ALA A 68 -8.04 -6.53 -12.42
C ALA A 68 -9.28 -5.85 -13.02
N SER A 69 -10.24 -6.63 -13.54
CA SER A 69 -11.46 -6.07 -14.16
C SER A 69 -12.29 -5.23 -13.17
N GLN A 70 -12.40 -5.69 -11.92
CA GLN A 70 -13.05 -4.89 -10.87
C GLN A 70 -12.26 -3.60 -10.57
N GLY A 71 -10.92 -3.68 -10.51
CA GLY A 71 -10.07 -2.50 -10.33
C GLY A 71 -10.22 -1.48 -11.46
N GLU A 72 -10.19 -1.94 -12.70
CA GLU A 72 -10.39 -1.11 -13.90
C GLU A 72 -11.76 -0.42 -13.92
N GLU A 73 -12.83 -1.13 -13.53
CA GLU A 73 -14.16 -0.54 -13.42
C GLU A 73 -14.24 0.53 -12.35
N LEU A 74 -13.63 0.30 -11.16
CA LEU A 74 -13.56 1.30 -10.09
C LEU A 74 -12.76 2.54 -10.53
N ALA A 75 -11.63 2.35 -11.21
CA ALA A 75 -10.81 3.43 -11.75
C ALA A 75 -11.58 4.27 -12.79
N ALA A 76 -12.25 3.60 -13.72
CA ALA A 76 -13.09 4.27 -14.72
C ALA A 76 -14.21 5.08 -14.06
N MET A 77 -14.93 4.48 -13.10
CA MET A 77 -16.02 5.16 -12.38
C MET A 77 -15.51 6.36 -11.57
N ALA A 78 -14.38 6.23 -10.86
CA ALA A 78 -13.79 7.32 -10.10
C ALA A 78 -13.46 8.51 -11.01
N ARG A 79 -12.88 8.23 -12.18
CA ARG A 79 -12.52 9.23 -13.19
C ARG A 79 -13.76 9.91 -13.79
N GLU A 80 -14.75 9.13 -14.24
CA GLU A 80 -15.99 9.65 -14.85
C GLU A 80 -16.78 10.54 -13.89
N ARG A 81 -16.80 10.19 -12.60
CA ARG A 81 -17.52 10.93 -11.57
C ARG A 81 -16.67 12.03 -10.91
N GLY A 82 -15.40 12.12 -11.27
CA GLY A 82 -14.46 13.06 -10.67
C GLY A 82 -14.25 12.83 -9.17
N LEU A 83 -14.31 11.58 -8.72
CA LEU A 83 -14.14 11.21 -7.32
C LEU A 83 -12.68 10.85 -7.01
N LEU A 84 -12.23 11.18 -5.81
CA LEU A 84 -10.95 10.70 -5.30
C LEU A 84 -11.12 9.27 -4.78
N PHE A 85 -10.18 8.42 -5.14
CA PHE A 85 -10.12 7.06 -4.64
C PHE A 85 -8.67 6.73 -4.23
N GLY A 86 -8.41 6.63 -2.93
CA GLY A 86 -7.13 6.22 -2.36
C GLY A 86 -7.14 4.77 -1.93
N VAL A 87 -5.98 4.12 -1.98
CA VAL A 87 -5.76 2.74 -1.52
C VAL A 87 -4.70 2.74 -0.42
N THR A 88 -4.95 2.03 0.69
CA THR A 88 -4.08 2.11 1.87
C THR A 88 -2.85 1.18 1.78
N TYR A 89 -2.03 1.35 0.76
CA TYR A 89 -0.70 0.73 0.73
C TYR A 89 0.24 1.43 1.72
N THR A 90 0.09 1.11 2.99
CA THR A 90 0.65 1.82 4.15
C THR A 90 2.14 2.11 4.05
N TYR A 91 2.93 1.18 3.53
CA TYR A 91 4.38 1.35 3.45
C TYR A 91 4.83 2.52 2.59
N THR A 92 4.00 2.98 1.66
CA THR A 92 4.30 4.18 0.85
C THR A 92 4.21 5.48 1.66
N GLY A 93 3.60 5.45 2.84
CA GLY A 93 3.49 6.58 3.75
C GLY A 93 4.72 6.85 4.62
N TYR A 94 5.75 6.00 4.59
CA TYR A 94 6.98 6.25 5.32
C TYR A 94 7.82 7.38 4.70
N ALA A 95 8.35 8.25 5.54
CA ALA A 95 9.13 9.42 5.12
C ALA A 95 10.37 9.04 4.28
N MET A 96 11.07 7.96 4.65
CA MET A 96 12.26 7.51 3.91
C MET A 96 11.94 6.89 2.55
N VAL A 97 10.74 6.36 2.33
CA VAL A 97 10.26 5.94 1.01
C VAL A 97 10.13 7.17 0.09
N ARG A 98 9.62 8.27 0.63
CA ARG A 98 9.57 9.55 -0.08
C ARG A 98 10.97 10.08 -0.38
N GLN A 99 11.88 10.03 0.58
CA GLN A 99 13.27 10.45 0.39
C GLN A 99 13.96 9.64 -0.71
N ALA A 100 13.72 8.34 -0.78
CA ALA A 100 14.25 7.50 -1.85
C ALA A 100 13.78 7.99 -3.21
N ARG A 101 12.49 8.29 -3.36
CA ARG A 101 11.93 8.85 -4.59
C ARG A 101 12.59 10.16 -4.96
N ASP A 102 12.74 11.09 -4.02
CA ASP A 102 13.30 12.40 -4.27
C ASP A 102 14.79 12.31 -4.69
N LEU A 103 15.56 11.37 -4.13
CA LEU A 103 16.94 11.10 -4.54
C LEU A 103 17.03 10.51 -5.96
N ILE A 104 16.11 9.62 -6.32
CA ILE A 104 16.03 9.03 -7.65
C ILE A 104 15.66 10.11 -8.68
N ASP A 105 14.65 10.92 -8.40
CA ASP A 105 14.23 12.03 -9.26
C ASP A 105 15.35 13.07 -9.45
N ALA A 106 16.19 13.27 -8.43
CA ALA A 106 17.38 14.12 -8.52
C ALA A 106 18.55 13.50 -9.29
N GLY A 107 18.43 12.23 -9.71
CA GLY A 107 19.48 11.51 -10.46
C GLY A 107 20.69 11.09 -9.62
N GLU A 108 20.57 11.02 -8.30
CA GLU A 108 21.67 10.73 -7.36
C GLU A 108 22.29 9.34 -7.59
N ILE A 109 21.51 8.36 -8.06
CA ILE A 109 22.00 7.01 -8.37
C ILE A 109 22.15 6.75 -9.89
N GLY A 110 21.90 7.77 -10.74
CA GLY A 110 21.89 7.62 -12.20
C GLY A 110 20.65 6.86 -12.68
N LYS A 111 20.70 6.31 -13.90
CA LYS A 111 19.62 5.48 -14.44
C LYS A 111 19.50 4.20 -13.64
N ILE A 112 18.28 3.78 -13.36
CA ILE A 112 18.02 2.51 -12.68
C ILE A 112 18.37 1.36 -13.63
N LEU A 113 19.11 0.38 -13.11
CA LEU A 113 19.54 -0.81 -13.84
C LEU A 113 18.69 -2.03 -13.45
N THR A 114 18.47 -2.22 -12.14
CA THR A 114 17.67 -3.34 -11.63
C THR A 114 17.10 -3.03 -10.25
N VAL A 115 16.01 -3.72 -9.90
CA VAL A 115 15.33 -3.58 -8.61
C VAL A 115 15.08 -4.94 -8.00
N VAL A 116 15.28 -5.06 -6.69
CA VAL A 116 14.95 -6.27 -5.92
C VAL A 116 14.02 -5.88 -4.78
N GLY A 117 12.86 -6.52 -4.73
CA GLY A 117 11.89 -6.38 -3.64
C GLY A 117 11.64 -7.69 -2.93
N GLU A 118 11.63 -7.67 -1.61
CA GLU A 118 11.41 -8.86 -0.79
C GLU A 118 10.40 -8.55 0.32
N TYR A 119 9.48 -9.50 0.58
CA TYR A 119 8.59 -9.43 1.72
C TYR A 119 8.37 -10.82 2.33
N PRO A 120 9.36 -11.36 3.05
CA PRO A 120 9.20 -12.60 3.79
C PRO A 120 8.48 -12.37 5.13
N GLN A 121 7.61 -13.31 5.48
CA GLN A 121 6.88 -13.44 6.74
C GLN A 121 6.80 -14.91 7.15
N GLU A 122 6.58 -15.20 8.44
CA GLU A 122 6.44 -16.56 8.96
C GLU A 122 5.01 -16.90 9.44
N TRP A 123 4.15 -15.90 9.58
CA TRP A 123 2.90 -15.99 10.34
C TRP A 123 1.97 -17.12 9.91
N LEU A 124 1.90 -17.44 8.61
CA LEU A 124 1.00 -18.47 8.13
C LEU A 124 1.48 -19.86 8.55
N LEU A 125 2.78 -20.15 8.42
CA LEU A 125 3.34 -21.43 8.85
C LEU A 125 3.21 -21.61 10.37
N VAL A 126 3.45 -20.55 11.15
CA VAL A 126 3.27 -20.55 12.61
C VAL A 126 1.83 -20.86 12.98
N GLN A 127 0.85 -20.28 12.29
CA GLN A 127 -0.57 -20.57 12.52
C GLN A 127 -0.96 -22.00 12.13
N MET A 128 -0.44 -22.51 11.01
CA MET A 128 -0.69 -23.89 10.57
C MET A 128 -0.18 -24.92 11.57
N VAL A 129 0.94 -24.65 12.23
CA VAL A 129 1.54 -25.56 13.23
C VAL A 129 0.87 -25.42 14.60
N SER A 130 0.40 -24.23 14.97
CA SER A 130 -0.12 -23.92 16.31
C SER A 130 -1.63 -24.07 16.45
N ASP A 131 -2.34 -24.51 15.41
CA ASP A 131 -3.80 -24.67 15.38
C ASP A 131 -4.59 -23.39 15.77
N ARG A 132 -4.02 -22.23 15.53
CA ARG A 132 -4.61 -20.90 15.79
C ARG A 132 -5.26 -20.36 14.50
N SER A 133 -6.53 -20.69 14.26
CA SER A 133 -7.09 -20.72 12.92
C SER A 133 -7.87 -19.49 12.42
N ASP A 134 -8.28 -18.53 13.26
CA ASP A 134 -9.30 -17.56 12.83
C ASP A 134 -8.85 -16.57 11.77
N GLN A 135 -7.63 -16.06 11.84
CA GLN A 135 -7.10 -15.13 10.81
C GLN A 135 -6.60 -15.86 9.56
N ALA A 136 -6.05 -17.05 9.69
CA ALA A 136 -5.60 -17.85 8.57
C ALA A 136 -6.77 -18.33 7.72
N THR A 137 -7.90 -18.67 8.34
CA THR A 137 -9.03 -19.31 7.68
C THR A 137 -9.60 -18.46 6.54
N TRP A 138 -9.91 -17.18 6.77
CA TRP A 138 -10.52 -16.37 5.74
C TRP A 138 -9.52 -15.93 4.65
N ARG A 139 -8.21 -15.72 5.03
CA ARG A 139 -7.16 -15.34 4.06
C ARG A 139 -6.80 -16.49 3.13
N MET A 140 -7.00 -17.73 3.56
CA MET A 140 -6.79 -18.91 2.73
C MET A 140 -8.06 -19.37 1.99
N ASP A 141 -9.19 -18.70 2.18
CA ASP A 141 -10.43 -18.96 1.43
C ASP A 141 -10.44 -18.17 0.11
N PRO A 142 -10.35 -18.85 -1.06
CA PRO A 142 -10.37 -18.17 -2.36
C PRO A 142 -11.64 -17.36 -2.62
N ALA A 143 -12.76 -17.72 -2.00
CA ALA A 143 -14.01 -16.99 -2.14
C ALA A 143 -13.97 -15.61 -1.47
N ARG A 144 -13.14 -15.44 -0.45
CA ARG A 144 -13.02 -14.21 0.33
C ARG A 144 -11.77 -13.41 0.04
N SER A 145 -10.64 -14.06 -0.15
CA SER A 145 -9.35 -13.41 -0.44
C SER A 145 -9.09 -13.20 -1.92
N GLY A 146 -9.80 -13.93 -2.78
CA GLY A 146 -9.56 -13.93 -4.22
C GLY A 146 -8.69 -15.11 -4.67
N PRO A 147 -8.26 -15.11 -5.93
CA PRO A 147 -7.57 -16.25 -6.55
C PRO A 147 -6.11 -16.41 -6.11
N SER A 148 -5.57 -15.50 -5.31
CA SER A 148 -4.18 -15.46 -4.88
C SER A 148 -4.09 -15.18 -3.39
N GLY A 149 -3.17 -15.86 -2.70
CA GLY A 149 -2.91 -15.70 -1.27
C GLY A 149 -1.78 -14.70 -1.00
N CYS A 150 -0.57 -15.21 -0.89
CA CYS A 150 0.63 -14.44 -0.57
C CYS A 150 0.90 -13.29 -1.55
N CYS A 151 0.75 -13.52 -2.86
CA CYS A 151 1.01 -12.49 -3.85
C CYS A 151 0.03 -11.31 -3.72
N ALA A 152 -1.26 -11.60 -3.56
CA ALA A 152 -2.28 -10.55 -3.39
C ALA A 152 -2.16 -9.83 -2.05
N ASP A 153 -1.82 -10.55 -0.97
CA ASP A 153 -1.73 -9.97 0.37
C ASP A 153 -0.48 -9.10 0.55
N ILE A 154 0.70 -9.62 0.18
CA ILE A 154 1.98 -8.94 0.44
C ILE A 154 2.79 -8.62 -0.83
N GLY A 155 2.60 -9.33 -1.93
CA GLY A 155 3.28 -9.04 -3.20
C GLY A 155 2.88 -7.70 -3.79
N THR A 156 1.61 -7.34 -3.68
CA THR A 156 1.08 -6.03 -4.10
C THR A 156 1.71 -4.86 -3.33
N HIS A 157 2.08 -5.05 -2.06
CA HIS A 157 2.83 -4.05 -1.31
C HIS A 157 4.23 -3.82 -1.90
N VAL A 158 4.92 -4.90 -2.28
CA VAL A 158 6.27 -4.81 -2.86
C VAL A 158 6.21 -4.07 -4.20
N GLU A 159 5.28 -4.44 -5.05
CA GLU A 159 5.09 -3.82 -6.37
C GLU A 159 4.76 -2.33 -6.24
N CYS A 160 3.73 -2.00 -5.45
CA CYS A 160 3.32 -0.61 -5.21
C CYS A 160 4.48 0.23 -4.64
N LEU A 161 5.28 -0.34 -3.73
CA LEU A 161 6.42 0.36 -3.14
C LEU A 161 7.52 0.61 -4.17
N ILE A 162 7.85 -0.38 -5.02
CA ILE A 162 8.78 -0.22 -6.14
C ILE A 162 8.29 0.91 -7.06
N SER A 163 7.04 0.85 -7.50
CA SER A 163 6.43 1.88 -8.36
C SER A 163 6.50 3.27 -7.73
N LYS A 164 6.14 3.41 -6.45
CA LYS A 164 6.17 4.72 -5.75
C LYS A 164 7.58 5.25 -5.52
N MET A 165 8.55 4.39 -5.26
CA MET A 165 9.96 4.81 -5.10
C MET A 165 10.63 5.15 -6.42
N THR A 166 10.32 4.42 -7.50
CA THR A 166 11.08 4.50 -8.76
C THR A 166 10.34 5.17 -9.90
N GLY A 167 9.00 5.09 -9.91
CA GLY A 167 8.16 5.44 -11.06
C GLY A 167 8.20 4.41 -12.18
N LEU A 168 8.77 3.25 -11.95
CA LEU A 168 8.78 2.15 -12.93
C LEU A 168 7.39 1.54 -13.06
N GLU A 169 7.02 1.19 -14.27
CA GLU A 169 5.79 0.49 -14.61
C GLU A 169 6.10 -0.92 -15.10
N VAL A 170 5.39 -1.91 -14.61
CA VAL A 170 5.54 -3.31 -15.03
C VAL A 170 5.16 -3.46 -16.51
N ASP A 171 6.01 -4.16 -17.27
CA ASP A 171 5.76 -4.52 -18.66
C ASP A 171 5.39 -6.01 -18.78
N SER A 172 6.21 -6.87 -18.19
CA SER A 172 5.98 -8.32 -18.24
C SER A 172 6.54 -9.02 -17.00
N VAL A 173 6.01 -10.19 -16.68
CA VAL A 173 6.40 -10.97 -15.51
C VAL A 173 6.54 -12.46 -15.87
N LEU A 174 7.47 -13.13 -15.16
CA LEU A 174 7.55 -14.59 -15.08
C LEU A 174 7.48 -14.98 -13.62
N ALA A 175 6.41 -15.64 -13.20
CA ALA A 175 6.13 -15.93 -11.80
C ALA A 175 6.11 -17.44 -11.52
N ARG A 176 6.60 -17.80 -10.33
CA ARG A 176 6.48 -19.13 -9.74
C ARG A 176 5.68 -19.03 -8.46
N PHE A 177 4.53 -19.71 -8.42
CA PHE A 177 3.64 -19.81 -7.27
C PHE A 177 3.82 -21.15 -6.59
N GLU A 178 4.00 -21.15 -5.28
CA GLU A 178 4.19 -22.37 -4.51
C GLU A 178 3.24 -22.42 -3.30
N ARG A 179 2.78 -23.63 -2.99
CA ARG A 179 2.03 -23.99 -1.79
C ARG A 179 2.93 -24.85 -0.92
N LEU A 180 3.34 -24.32 0.20
CA LEU A 180 4.30 -24.94 1.10
C LEU A 180 3.72 -25.08 2.51
N PRO A 181 3.95 -26.19 3.23
CA PRO A 181 4.62 -27.43 2.75
C PRO A 181 3.84 -28.15 1.66
N LYS A 182 4.54 -28.89 0.77
CA LYS A 182 3.91 -29.52 -0.41
C LYS A 182 2.98 -30.70 -0.10
N ASP A 183 3.11 -31.29 1.07
CA ASP A 183 2.27 -32.39 1.59
C ASP A 183 0.93 -31.90 2.14
N GLN A 184 0.73 -30.58 2.24
CA GLN A 184 -0.52 -29.96 2.65
C GLN A 184 -1.34 -29.50 1.44
N ASN A 185 -2.63 -29.80 1.44
CA ASN A 185 -3.53 -29.39 0.36
C ASN A 185 -4.02 -27.95 0.61
N LEU A 186 -3.15 -26.97 0.41
CA LEU A 186 -3.46 -25.56 0.57
C LEU A 186 -4.22 -25.03 -0.65
N PRO A 187 -5.29 -24.24 -0.48
CA PRO A 187 -6.07 -23.72 -1.58
C PRO A 187 -5.34 -22.59 -2.33
N LEU A 188 -4.56 -21.76 -1.63
CA LEU A 188 -3.83 -20.63 -2.18
C LEU A 188 -2.32 -20.79 -1.98
N GLU A 189 -1.54 -20.08 -2.79
CA GLU A 189 -0.09 -20.02 -2.67
C GLU A 189 0.32 -19.17 -1.45
N ASN A 190 1.49 -19.50 -0.90
CA ASN A 190 2.08 -18.84 0.26
C ASN A 190 3.57 -18.53 0.11
N ASN A 191 4.13 -18.79 -1.09
CA ASN A 191 5.49 -18.45 -1.47
C ASN A 191 5.53 -18.15 -2.97
N VAL A 192 6.04 -16.98 -3.36
CA VAL A 192 6.03 -16.51 -4.75
C VAL A 192 7.36 -15.86 -5.11
N GLN A 193 7.92 -16.26 -6.25
CA GLN A 193 9.05 -15.60 -6.88
C GLN A 193 8.61 -15.05 -8.24
N VAL A 194 8.92 -13.78 -8.49
CA VAL A 194 8.58 -13.10 -9.75
C VAL A 194 9.82 -12.44 -10.34
N LEU A 195 10.15 -12.78 -11.58
CA LEU A 195 11.05 -11.99 -12.42
C LEU A 195 10.20 -10.95 -13.14
N VAL A 196 10.63 -9.70 -13.08
CA VAL A 196 9.87 -8.55 -13.61
C VAL A 196 10.69 -7.84 -14.67
N ASN A 197 10.07 -7.53 -15.79
CA ASN A 197 10.56 -6.51 -16.72
C ASN A 197 9.69 -5.26 -16.56
N PHE A 198 10.32 -4.12 -16.45
CA PHE A 198 9.67 -2.83 -16.42
C PHE A 198 9.78 -2.14 -17.77
N LYS A 199 8.84 -1.26 -18.08
CA LYS A 199 8.91 -0.41 -19.27
C LYS A 199 10.24 0.35 -19.29
N GLY A 200 10.86 0.46 -20.46
CA GLY A 200 12.18 1.08 -20.59
C GLY A 200 13.38 0.15 -20.36
N GLY A 201 13.14 -1.16 -20.16
CA GLY A 201 14.18 -2.19 -20.16
C GLY A 201 14.86 -2.46 -18.82
N VAL A 202 14.35 -1.90 -17.74
CA VAL A 202 14.81 -2.23 -16.37
C VAL A 202 14.28 -3.62 -16.01
N SER A 203 15.12 -4.46 -15.40
CA SER A 203 14.73 -5.77 -14.87
C SER A 203 14.63 -5.75 -13.35
N GLY A 204 13.91 -6.71 -12.79
CA GLY A 204 13.80 -6.84 -11.33
C GLY A 204 13.38 -8.23 -10.87
N MET A 205 13.37 -8.38 -9.56
CA MET A 205 12.90 -9.59 -8.89
C MET A 205 12.05 -9.21 -7.68
N ILE A 206 10.95 -9.93 -7.50
CA ILE A 206 10.12 -9.85 -6.29
C ILE A 206 10.05 -11.24 -5.65
N TRP A 207 10.31 -11.32 -4.37
CA TRP A 207 10.08 -12.51 -3.56
C TRP A 207 9.16 -12.19 -2.39
N THR A 208 8.10 -12.98 -2.26
CA THR A 208 7.18 -12.90 -1.12
C THR A 208 6.90 -14.27 -0.54
N SER A 209 6.85 -14.36 0.77
CA SER A 209 6.63 -15.61 1.47
C SER A 209 5.89 -15.37 2.78
N GLN A 210 4.97 -16.26 3.13
CA GLN A 210 4.29 -16.28 4.43
C GLN A 210 4.69 -17.51 5.27
N VAL A 211 5.76 -18.18 4.84
CA VAL A 211 6.29 -19.39 5.48
C VAL A 211 7.80 -19.30 5.76
N ALA A 212 8.37 -18.10 5.72
CA ALA A 212 9.79 -17.84 5.93
C ALA A 212 10.07 -17.65 7.44
N ILE A 213 10.32 -18.75 8.16
CA ILE A 213 10.59 -18.74 9.61
C ILE A 213 11.77 -17.81 9.95
N GLY A 214 11.61 -17.02 11.01
CA GLY A 214 12.56 -16.01 11.46
C GLY A 214 12.33 -14.62 10.86
N HIS A 215 11.30 -14.47 10.00
CA HIS A 215 10.91 -13.21 9.39
C HIS A 215 9.46 -12.84 9.77
N GLU A 216 9.28 -11.79 10.53
CA GLU A 216 7.94 -11.33 10.95
C GLU A 216 7.32 -10.38 9.91
N THR A 217 8.05 -9.31 9.54
CA THR A 217 7.62 -8.31 8.55
C THR A 217 8.86 -7.68 7.91
N ASP A 218 9.54 -8.43 7.06
CA ASP A 218 10.84 -8.04 6.50
C ASP A 218 10.74 -7.50 5.07
N LEU A 219 9.87 -6.50 4.89
CA LEU A 219 9.78 -5.79 3.63
C LEU A 219 11.07 -5.00 3.37
N CYS A 220 11.71 -5.29 2.24
CA CYS A 220 12.95 -4.66 1.82
C CYS A 220 12.90 -4.33 0.31
N ILE A 221 13.33 -3.13 -0.05
CA ILE A 221 13.47 -2.70 -1.46
C ILE A 221 14.92 -2.26 -1.67
N ARG A 222 15.56 -2.81 -2.71
CA ARG A 222 16.90 -2.44 -3.17
C ARG A 222 16.83 -1.98 -4.61
N ILE A 223 17.35 -0.79 -4.88
CA ILE A 223 17.34 -0.15 -6.19
C ILE A 223 18.79 0.12 -6.58
N PHE A 224 19.21 -0.42 -7.72
CA PHE A 224 20.57 -0.31 -8.22
C PHE A 224 20.58 0.53 -9.49
N GLY A 225 21.37 1.60 -9.48
CA GLY A 225 21.54 2.50 -10.61
C GLY A 225 23.00 2.57 -11.10
N GLU A 226 23.23 3.30 -12.18
CA GLU A 226 24.55 3.46 -12.81
C GLU A 226 25.58 4.11 -11.90
N LYS A 227 25.16 4.95 -10.94
CA LYS A 227 26.07 5.73 -10.07
C LYS A 227 26.00 5.32 -8.60
N GLY A 228 25.04 4.48 -8.22
CA GLY A 228 24.86 4.09 -6.84
C GLY A 228 23.63 3.23 -6.61
N SER A 229 23.31 2.99 -5.35
CA SER A 229 22.16 2.18 -4.93
C SER A 229 21.44 2.80 -3.75
N ILE A 230 20.18 2.45 -3.62
CA ILE A 230 19.32 2.80 -2.49
C ILE A 230 18.73 1.52 -1.91
N GLU A 231 18.75 1.41 -0.58
CA GLU A 231 18.10 0.31 0.15
C GLU A 231 17.25 0.88 1.28
N TRP A 232 15.99 0.43 1.33
CA TRP A 232 15.07 0.71 2.43
C TRP A 232 14.55 -0.60 3.00
N GLN A 233 14.45 -0.66 4.34
CA GLN A 233 13.98 -1.83 5.07
C GLN A 233 12.93 -1.43 6.11
N HIS A 234 11.82 -2.16 6.15
CA HIS A 234 10.75 -1.93 7.13
C HIS A 234 11.19 -2.16 8.58
N ARG A 235 12.16 -3.01 8.84
CA ARG A 235 12.73 -3.21 10.20
C ARG A 235 13.35 -1.95 10.76
N ASN A 236 13.83 -1.05 9.91
CA ASN A 236 14.36 0.26 10.32
C ASN A 236 13.82 1.36 9.39
N PRO A 237 12.50 1.66 9.45
CA PRO A 237 11.83 2.45 8.45
C PRO A 237 12.24 3.93 8.45
N ALA A 238 12.87 4.41 9.53
CA ALA A 238 13.38 5.77 9.66
C ALA A 238 14.74 5.98 8.97
N GLU A 239 15.34 4.94 8.42
CA GLU A 239 16.63 4.98 7.74
C GLU A 239 16.52 4.63 6.26
N LEU A 240 17.40 5.24 5.47
CA LEU A 240 17.61 4.94 4.06
C LEU A 240 19.10 4.83 3.80
N ARG A 241 19.55 3.66 3.35
CA ARG A 241 20.92 3.44 2.97
C ARG A 241 21.14 3.85 1.51
N VAL A 242 22.08 4.76 1.29
CA VAL A 242 22.50 5.21 -0.04
C VAL A 242 23.98 4.93 -0.21
N THR A 243 24.36 4.27 -1.30
CA THR A 243 25.77 3.98 -1.60
C THR A 243 26.09 4.49 -3.00
N LYS A 244 27.09 5.35 -3.11
CA LYS A 244 27.59 5.84 -4.41
C LYS A 244 28.89 5.08 -4.78
N ILE A 245 29.17 5.01 -6.07
CA ILE A 245 30.40 4.35 -6.57
C ILE A 245 31.62 5.01 -5.93
N ASN A 246 32.51 4.20 -5.37
CA ASN A 246 33.76 4.61 -4.71
C ASN A 246 33.57 5.50 -3.46
N GLU A 247 32.36 5.56 -2.90
CA GLU A 247 32.08 6.25 -1.65
C GLU A 247 31.64 5.27 -0.56
N PRO A 248 31.91 5.56 0.71
CA PRO A 248 31.36 4.77 1.80
C PRO A 248 29.82 4.88 1.84
N PRO A 249 29.10 3.83 2.28
CA PRO A 249 27.66 3.90 2.44
C PRO A 249 27.25 5.04 3.39
N GLN A 250 26.23 5.77 3.02
CA GLN A 250 25.61 6.83 3.81
C GLN A 250 24.25 6.36 4.32
N ILE A 251 23.94 6.68 5.57
CA ILE A 251 22.62 6.43 6.15
C ILE A 251 21.91 7.78 6.30
N TYR A 252 20.85 7.95 5.52
CA TYR A 252 19.92 9.06 5.69
C TYR A 252 18.92 8.69 6.77
N THR A 253 18.68 9.60 7.71
CA THR A 253 17.68 9.42 8.76
C THR A 253 16.60 10.47 8.64
N ALA A 254 15.37 10.11 8.93
CA ALA A 254 14.23 11.00 8.87
C ALA A 254 14.41 12.24 9.78
N THR A 255 13.72 13.33 9.45
CA THR A 255 13.66 14.60 10.22
C THR A 255 14.96 15.40 10.29
N ARG A 256 15.98 15.05 9.51
CA ARG A 256 17.21 15.84 9.41
C ARG A 256 17.11 16.89 8.31
N ASP A 257 17.91 17.95 8.40
CA ASP A 257 17.88 19.06 7.44
C ASP A 257 18.38 18.67 6.04
N TYR A 258 19.15 17.60 5.92
CA TYR A 258 19.65 17.09 4.65
C TYR A 258 18.64 16.26 3.85
N VAL A 259 17.49 15.89 4.44
CA VAL A 259 16.41 15.24 3.69
C VAL A 259 15.51 16.28 3.02
N SER A 260 14.76 15.84 2.00
CA SER A 260 13.85 16.72 1.27
C SER A 260 12.76 17.31 2.17
N GLN A 261 12.21 18.47 1.77
CA GLN A 261 11.08 19.06 2.49
C GLN A 261 9.88 18.09 2.52
N ALA A 262 9.62 17.43 1.39
CA ALA A 262 8.52 16.48 1.28
C ALA A 262 8.69 15.26 2.22
N CYS A 263 9.92 14.83 2.47
CA CYS A 263 10.23 13.81 3.48
C CYS A 263 9.97 14.35 4.90
N ARG A 264 10.45 15.57 5.22
CA ARG A 264 10.21 16.20 6.53
C ARG A 264 8.73 16.37 6.84
N ASP A 265 7.94 16.75 5.85
CA ASP A 265 6.50 16.95 6.00
C ASP A 265 5.73 15.68 6.38
N LEU A 266 6.32 14.51 6.15
CA LEU A 266 5.74 13.21 6.53
C LEU A 266 6.14 12.77 7.95
N SER A 267 7.02 13.51 8.62
CA SER A 267 7.45 13.22 9.98
C SER A 267 6.89 14.25 10.96
N ARG A 268 6.59 13.83 12.18
CA ARG A 268 5.98 14.66 13.25
C ARG A 268 6.87 14.80 14.45
N LEU A 269 7.67 13.76 14.74
CA LEU A 269 8.51 13.71 15.92
C LEU A 269 9.89 14.32 15.64
N PRO A 270 10.56 14.85 16.67
CA PRO A 270 11.93 15.31 16.55
C PRO A 270 12.88 14.18 16.15
N SER A 271 14.03 14.56 15.56
CA SER A 271 15.07 13.61 15.15
C SER A 271 15.44 12.64 16.26
N GLY A 272 15.55 11.35 15.92
CA GLY A 272 15.89 10.27 16.85
C GLY A 272 14.68 9.62 17.55
N HIS A 273 13.48 10.16 17.38
CA HIS A 273 12.25 9.53 17.86
C HIS A 273 11.67 8.60 16.77
N PRO A 274 11.28 7.37 17.12
CA PRO A 274 10.75 6.44 16.15
C PRO A 274 9.33 6.83 15.76
N GLU A 275 9.06 6.88 14.43
CA GLU A 275 7.73 6.86 13.85
C GLU A 275 7.56 5.51 13.13
N GLY A 276 6.33 4.97 13.14
CA GLY A 276 6.08 3.63 12.66
C GLY A 276 4.86 3.51 11.76
N PHE A 277 4.20 2.36 11.88
CA PHE A 277 3.09 1.96 11.00
C PHE A 277 1.90 2.91 11.09
N PHE A 278 1.55 3.39 12.29
CA PHE A 278 0.42 4.29 12.48
C PHE A 278 0.65 5.65 11.82
N GLU A 279 1.85 6.19 11.94
CA GLU A 279 2.21 7.48 11.32
C GLU A 279 2.23 7.35 9.80
N ALA A 280 2.78 6.25 9.27
CA ALA A 280 2.75 5.97 7.83
C ALA A 280 1.31 5.86 7.30
N PHE A 281 0.45 5.15 8.02
CA PHE A 281 -0.98 5.04 7.71
C PHE A 281 -1.66 6.42 7.75
N GLY A 282 -1.41 7.19 8.82
CA GLY A 282 -1.93 8.55 8.97
C GLY A 282 -1.46 9.50 7.86
N ASN A 283 -0.25 9.30 7.31
CA ASN A 283 0.26 10.10 6.18
C ASN A 283 -0.56 9.89 4.90
N LEU A 284 -1.06 8.68 4.64
CA LEU A 284 -1.94 8.42 3.48
C LEU A 284 -3.26 9.18 3.63
N TYR A 285 -3.90 9.09 4.79
CA TYR A 285 -5.14 9.82 5.07
C TYR A 285 -4.93 11.34 5.04
N ARG A 286 -3.82 11.83 5.60
CA ARG A 286 -3.49 13.26 5.54
C ARG A 286 -3.32 13.73 4.09
N GLY A 287 -2.61 12.96 3.26
CA GLY A 287 -2.44 13.26 1.84
C GLY A 287 -3.78 13.28 1.10
N PHE A 288 -4.62 12.27 1.33
CA PHE A 288 -5.96 12.17 0.76
C PHE A 288 -6.86 13.34 1.18
N CYS A 289 -6.97 13.63 2.48
CA CYS A 289 -7.78 14.73 2.99
C CYS A 289 -7.31 16.10 2.48
N SER A 290 -5.99 16.30 2.38
CA SER A 290 -5.43 17.54 1.83
C SER A 290 -5.77 17.70 0.36
N HIS A 291 -5.70 16.62 -0.44
CA HIS A 291 -6.12 16.61 -1.84
C HIS A 291 -7.62 16.95 -1.96
N LEU A 292 -8.45 16.32 -1.12
CA LEU A 292 -9.89 16.55 -1.10
C LEU A 292 -10.25 18.02 -0.78
N LEU A 293 -9.60 18.60 0.22
CA LEU A 293 -9.81 20.01 0.57
C LEU A 293 -9.45 20.95 -0.57
N GLN A 294 -8.29 20.73 -1.22
CA GLN A 294 -7.88 21.56 -2.35
C GLN A 294 -8.81 21.42 -3.55
N LYS A 295 -9.27 20.19 -3.81
CA LYS A 295 -10.28 19.96 -4.85
C LYS A 295 -11.57 20.74 -4.58
N LYS A 296 -12.06 20.75 -3.34
CA LYS A 296 -13.25 21.53 -2.93
C LYS A 296 -13.05 23.04 -3.10
N GLU A 297 -11.83 23.52 -2.89
CA GLU A 297 -11.47 24.93 -3.04
C GLU A 297 -11.10 25.31 -4.49
N GLY A 298 -11.19 24.38 -5.45
CA GLY A 298 -10.84 24.61 -6.83
C GLY A 298 -9.36 24.91 -7.06
N ARG A 299 -8.49 24.50 -6.13
CA ARG A 299 -7.04 24.68 -6.22
C ARG A 299 -6.38 23.46 -6.86
N ASP A 300 -5.25 23.66 -7.51
CA ASP A 300 -4.41 22.55 -7.98
C ASP A 300 -3.95 21.73 -6.76
N PRO A 301 -4.25 20.42 -6.71
CA PRO A 301 -3.86 19.56 -5.61
C PRO A 301 -2.35 19.40 -5.45
N GLY A 302 -1.54 19.87 -6.39
CA GLY A 302 -0.09 19.71 -6.36
C GLY A 302 0.31 18.22 -6.39
N SER A 303 1.40 17.88 -5.72
CA SER A 303 1.97 16.53 -5.74
C SER A 303 1.55 15.70 -4.52
N TYR A 304 0.25 15.61 -4.19
CA TYR A 304 -0.18 14.63 -3.18
C TYR A 304 0.11 13.23 -3.64
N ARG A 305 0.88 12.49 -2.85
CA ARG A 305 1.37 11.17 -3.22
C ARG A 305 0.89 10.15 -2.19
N TYR A 306 -0.31 9.69 -2.37
CA TYR A 306 -0.83 8.46 -1.79
C TYR A 306 -1.19 7.52 -2.94
N PRO A 307 -1.21 6.19 -2.73
CA PRO A 307 -1.67 5.26 -3.75
C PRO A 307 -3.13 5.50 -4.10
N THR A 308 -3.43 5.50 -5.38
CA THR A 308 -4.77 5.71 -5.93
C THR A 308 -5.29 4.45 -6.58
N VAL A 309 -6.54 4.45 -7.00
CA VAL A 309 -7.15 3.37 -7.79
C VAL A 309 -6.49 3.18 -9.17
N GLU A 310 -5.75 4.18 -9.65
CA GLU A 310 -5.05 4.12 -10.95
C GLU A 310 -3.68 3.43 -10.85
N ASP A 311 -3.15 3.28 -9.66
CA ASP A 311 -1.89 2.62 -9.39
C ASP A 311 -2.06 1.11 -9.33
#